data_13a34c2546d5fcbb4fcfd69e90f39784
#
_entry.id   13a34c2546d5fcbb4fcfd69e90f39784
#
_cell.length_a   1.000
_cell.length_b   1.000
_cell.length_c   1.000
_cell.angle_alpha   90.00
_cell.angle_beta   90.00
_cell.angle_gamma   90.00
#
_symmetry.space_group_name_H-M   'P 1'
#
loop_
_entity.id
_entity.type
_entity.pdbx_description
1 polymer ?
#
loop_
_entity_poly.entity_id
_entity_poly.type
_entity_poly.pdbx_seq_one_letter_code
_entity_poly.pdbx_strand_id
1 'polypeptide(L)'
;MRWEVEDNKYVIDEVWENYGSKHKSFGGWYISGEISRATKGAIGAFHTMGKQCKDVSGGLPTFISPWIDGKKAIMGTSKKVNDNAVTVDQHEKEWNEIFDGIHDVVDACAFQDGHIDYDELDAFFTVNKKLADRYGMQCWTNAESFDRDMPINFLPIKFDKLRMKLEAAKRAGYDKAITFEFSHFMSPQSAYLQAGHLYDRYKEYFGMK
;
A
#
# COMPACT_ATOMS: atom_id res chain seq x y z
N MET A 1 0.52 4.64 19.57
CA MET A 1 0.17 3.29 19.07
C MET A 1 -0.69 2.44 20.02
N ARG A 2 -0.41 2.29 21.32
CA ARG A 2 -1.27 1.47 22.22
C ARG A 2 -2.71 2.03 22.35
N TRP A 3 -2.86 3.33 22.53
CA TRP A 3 -4.16 4.00 22.61
C TRP A 3 -4.93 3.91 21.29
N GLU A 4 -4.26 4.14 20.18
CA GLU A 4 -4.85 4.03 18.84
C GLU A 4 -5.38 2.61 18.57
N VAL A 5 -4.70 1.56 19.05
CA VAL A 5 -5.17 0.18 18.88
C VAL A 5 -6.45 -0.09 19.64
N GLU A 6 -6.55 0.36 20.88
CA GLU A 6 -7.77 0.17 21.69
C GLU A 6 -8.96 0.96 21.11
N ASP A 7 -8.73 2.20 20.68
CA ASP A 7 -9.80 3.01 20.05
C ASP A 7 -10.25 2.38 18.71
N ASN A 8 -9.31 1.84 17.91
CA ASN A 8 -9.66 1.17 16.65
C ASN A 8 -10.48 -0.11 16.86
N LYS A 9 -10.37 -0.81 17.97
CA LYS A 9 -11.25 -1.96 18.25
C LYS A 9 -12.71 -1.54 18.33
N TYR A 10 -13.01 -0.44 19.00
CA TYR A 10 -14.38 0.09 19.05
C TYR A 10 -14.88 0.49 17.66
N VAL A 11 -14.02 1.10 16.85
CA VAL A 11 -14.37 1.46 15.46
C VAL A 11 -14.64 0.21 14.62
N ILE A 12 -13.83 -0.85 14.75
CA ILE A 12 -14.03 -2.12 14.04
C ILE A 12 -15.39 -2.73 14.43
N ASP A 13 -15.70 -2.81 15.71
CA ASP A 13 -16.96 -3.34 16.21
C ASP A 13 -18.14 -2.51 15.67
N GLU A 14 -18.09 -1.18 15.78
CA GLU A 14 -19.14 -0.26 15.32
C GLU A 14 -19.36 -0.37 13.80
N VAL A 15 -18.28 -0.41 13.01
CA VAL A 15 -18.38 -0.57 11.54
C VAL A 15 -19.00 -1.90 11.18
N TRP A 16 -18.64 -2.98 11.88
CA TRP A 16 -19.22 -4.27 11.63
C TRP A 16 -20.71 -4.33 11.98
N GLU A 17 -21.08 -3.86 13.17
CA GLU A 17 -22.47 -3.87 13.65
C GLU A 17 -23.40 -2.99 12.80
N ASN A 18 -22.93 -1.82 12.39
CA ASN A 18 -23.76 -0.83 11.70
C ASN A 18 -23.80 -1.01 10.18
N TYR A 19 -22.73 -1.56 9.58
CA TYR A 19 -22.57 -1.63 8.12
C TYR A 19 -22.13 -3.00 7.62
N GLY A 20 -21.00 -3.51 8.08
CA GLY A 20 -20.36 -4.70 7.50
C GLY A 20 -21.28 -5.92 7.48
N SER A 21 -21.91 -6.23 8.62
CA SER A 21 -22.83 -7.38 8.77
C SER A 21 -24.11 -7.26 7.93
N LYS A 22 -24.46 -6.05 7.47
CA LYS A 22 -25.73 -5.76 6.79
C LYS A 22 -25.58 -5.65 5.27
N HIS A 23 -24.35 -5.52 4.76
CA HIS A 23 -24.10 -5.27 3.36
C HIS A 23 -23.21 -6.35 2.70
N LYS A 24 -23.76 -7.07 1.74
CA LYS A 24 -23.02 -8.10 0.97
C LYS A 24 -21.82 -7.54 0.19
N SER A 25 -21.77 -6.23 -0.04
CA SER A 25 -20.66 -5.54 -0.70
C SER A 25 -19.47 -5.30 0.23
N PHE A 26 -19.60 -5.54 1.52
CA PHE A 26 -18.48 -5.46 2.45
C PHE A 26 -17.55 -6.64 2.22
N GLY A 27 -16.43 -6.39 1.55
CA GLY A 27 -15.53 -7.46 1.07
C GLY A 27 -14.34 -7.78 1.97
N GLY A 28 -14.11 -6.99 3.01
CA GLY A 28 -12.96 -7.15 3.89
C GLY A 28 -12.54 -5.84 4.56
N TRP A 29 -11.38 -5.88 5.19
CA TRP A 29 -10.88 -4.79 6.05
C TRP A 29 -9.58 -4.23 5.51
N TYR A 30 -9.49 -2.91 5.41
CA TYR A 30 -8.23 -2.21 5.27
C TYR A 30 -7.78 -1.65 6.62
N ILE A 31 -6.69 -2.20 7.15
CA ILE A 31 -6.07 -1.70 8.37
C ILE A 31 -5.16 -0.53 7.98
N SER A 32 -5.67 0.68 8.08
CA SER A 32 -5.12 1.90 7.48
C SER A 32 -3.89 2.50 8.17
N GLY A 33 -3.25 1.79 9.08
CA GLY A 33 -2.01 2.26 9.71
C GLY A 33 -0.89 2.45 8.67
N GLU A 34 -0.53 3.69 8.38
CA GLU A 34 0.63 3.98 7.53
C GLU A 34 1.91 3.73 8.30
N ILE A 35 2.50 2.59 8.06
CA ILE A 35 3.76 2.18 8.69
C ILE A 35 4.86 1.98 7.65
N SER A 36 6.08 2.02 8.14
CA SER A 36 7.24 1.44 7.49
C SER A 36 7.87 0.37 8.39
N ARG A 37 8.88 -0.33 7.88
CA ARG A 37 9.68 -1.29 8.65
C ARG A 37 10.19 -0.76 9.99
N ALA A 38 10.44 0.56 10.07
CA ALA A 38 11.00 1.22 11.26
C ALA A 38 9.95 1.56 12.33
N THR A 39 8.66 1.28 12.09
CA THR A 39 7.59 1.64 13.00
C THR A 39 7.54 0.70 14.21
N LYS A 40 7.94 1.22 15.38
CA LYS A 40 7.94 0.43 16.62
C LYS A 40 6.55 -0.02 17.02
N GLY A 41 6.41 -1.31 17.33
CA GLY A 41 5.14 -1.92 17.77
C GLY A 41 4.16 -2.21 16.64
N ALA A 42 4.56 -2.09 15.38
CA ALA A 42 3.71 -2.36 14.22
C ALA A 42 3.15 -3.77 14.19
N ILE A 43 3.99 -4.78 14.47
CA ILE A 43 3.57 -6.20 14.50
C ILE A 43 2.42 -6.38 15.51
N GLY A 44 2.62 -5.96 16.76
CA GLY A 44 1.57 -6.09 17.79
C GLY A 44 0.29 -5.31 17.47
N ALA A 45 0.42 -4.13 16.86
CA ALA A 45 -0.73 -3.33 16.45
C ALA A 45 -1.53 -4.03 15.33
N PHE A 46 -0.87 -4.46 14.26
CA PHE A 46 -1.54 -5.15 13.15
C PHE A 46 -2.11 -6.50 13.57
N HIS A 47 -1.37 -7.26 14.36
CA HIS A 47 -1.88 -8.54 14.86
C HIS A 47 -3.16 -8.33 15.71
N THR A 48 -3.17 -7.36 16.60
CA THR A 48 -4.33 -7.07 17.44
C THR A 48 -5.54 -6.60 16.63
N MET A 49 -5.35 -5.65 15.72
CA MET A 49 -6.43 -5.14 14.87
C MET A 49 -6.89 -6.17 13.84
N GLY A 50 -5.96 -6.89 13.20
CA GLY A 50 -6.30 -7.93 12.24
C GLY A 50 -7.09 -9.07 12.87
N LYS A 51 -6.69 -9.49 14.08
CA LYS A 51 -7.46 -10.49 14.84
C LYS A 51 -8.88 -10.00 15.15
N GLN A 52 -9.04 -8.76 15.62
CA GLN A 52 -10.35 -8.19 15.89
C GLN A 52 -11.22 -8.15 14.62
N CYS A 53 -10.67 -7.69 13.50
CA CYS A 53 -11.36 -7.69 12.21
C CYS A 53 -11.87 -9.08 11.82
N LYS A 54 -11.02 -10.10 11.93
CA LYS A 54 -11.39 -11.48 11.60
C LYS A 54 -12.43 -12.05 12.60
N ASP A 55 -12.25 -11.80 13.88
CA ASP A 55 -13.16 -12.31 14.93
C ASP A 55 -14.59 -11.79 14.73
N VAL A 56 -14.77 -10.49 14.50
CA VAL A 56 -16.12 -9.90 14.34
C VAL A 56 -16.77 -10.27 13.03
N SER A 57 -16.00 -10.48 11.97
CA SER A 57 -16.53 -10.67 10.61
C SER A 57 -16.55 -12.14 10.14
N GLY A 58 -16.20 -13.08 11.01
CA GLY A 58 -16.13 -14.49 10.65
C GLY A 58 -15.03 -14.82 9.66
N GLY A 59 -13.90 -14.10 9.73
CA GLY A 59 -12.70 -14.35 8.92
C GLY A 59 -12.65 -13.63 7.58
N LEU A 60 -13.36 -12.53 7.38
CA LEU A 60 -13.22 -11.75 6.17
C LEU A 60 -11.78 -11.29 5.95
N PRO A 61 -11.35 -11.13 4.68
CA PRO A 61 -9.98 -10.74 4.35
C PRO A 61 -9.57 -9.41 4.95
N THR A 62 -8.29 -9.32 5.33
CA THR A 62 -7.66 -8.10 5.84
C THR A 62 -6.47 -7.73 4.98
N PHE A 63 -6.21 -6.44 4.78
CA PHE A 63 -5.00 -5.99 4.11
C PHE A 63 -4.40 -4.74 4.76
N ILE A 64 -3.12 -4.54 4.51
CA ILE A 64 -2.33 -3.38 4.93
C ILE A 64 -1.64 -2.73 3.73
N SER A 65 -1.29 -1.44 3.86
CA SER A 65 -0.58 -0.71 2.79
C SER A 65 0.60 0.08 3.34
N PRO A 66 1.71 -0.60 3.66
CA PRO A 66 2.89 0.02 4.24
C PRO A 66 3.80 0.66 3.18
N TRP A 67 4.73 1.49 3.65
CA TRP A 67 5.77 2.11 2.83
C TRP A 67 6.93 1.17 2.52
N ILE A 68 7.48 1.30 1.30
CA ILE A 68 8.83 0.82 0.98
C ILE A 68 9.81 1.95 1.23
N ASP A 69 10.82 1.75 2.06
CA ASP A 69 11.83 2.76 2.39
C ASP A 69 13.04 2.66 1.45
N GLY A 70 12.91 3.13 0.21
CA GLY A 70 13.97 3.16 -0.81
C GLY A 70 14.69 4.50 -0.92
N LYS A 71 15.59 4.64 -1.91
CA LYS A 71 16.47 5.80 -2.08
C LYS A 71 15.75 7.09 -2.47
N LYS A 72 14.59 7.02 -3.11
CA LYS A 72 13.82 8.21 -3.49
C LYS A 72 13.38 9.03 -2.29
N ALA A 73 13.32 8.41 -1.13
CA ALA A 73 13.16 9.11 0.13
C ALA A 73 14.19 10.24 0.34
N ILE A 74 15.36 10.13 -0.30
CA ILE A 74 16.47 11.10 -0.18
C ILE A 74 16.20 12.40 -0.96
N MET A 75 15.35 12.39 -1.96
CA MET A 75 15.17 13.47 -2.92
C MET A 75 13.98 14.41 -2.61
N GLY A 76 13.90 14.98 -1.41
CA GLY A 76 12.94 16.05 -1.12
C GLY A 76 11.84 15.76 -0.11
N THR A 77 11.94 14.66 0.60
CA THR A 77 11.11 14.34 1.76
C THR A 77 11.80 14.73 3.06
N SER A 78 11.12 14.62 4.18
CA SER A 78 11.70 15.00 5.47
C SER A 78 12.96 14.18 5.79
N LYS A 79 13.88 14.77 6.58
CA LYS A 79 15.08 14.09 7.07
C LYS A 79 14.77 12.71 7.68
N LYS A 80 13.65 12.59 8.40
CA LYS A 80 13.22 11.32 9.02
C LYS A 80 12.98 10.21 7.99
N VAL A 81 12.45 10.55 6.82
CA VAL A 81 12.22 9.56 5.75
C VAL A 81 13.53 9.15 5.11
N ASN A 82 14.45 10.11 4.90
CA ASN A 82 15.78 9.84 4.35
C ASN A 82 16.61 8.92 5.25
N ASP A 83 16.52 9.11 6.57
CA ASP A 83 17.25 8.30 7.56
C ASP A 83 16.72 6.84 7.60
N ASN A 84 15.56 6.57 7.02
CA ASN A 84 14.95 5.24 6.96
C ASN A 84 15.26 4.46 5.67
N ALA A 85 15.84 5.11 4.65
CA ALA A 85 16.18 4.44 3.39
C ALA A 85 17.13 3.25 3.62
N VAL A 86 16.79 2.12 3.02
CA VAL A 86 17.54 0.87 3.22
C VAL A 86 17.85 0.16 1.91
N THR A 87 18.80 -0.78 1.99
CA THR A 87 19.06 -1.73 0.90
C THR A 87 17.93 -2.75 0.79
N VAL A 88 17.82 -3.37 -0.37
CA VAL A 88 16.85 -4.45 -0.64
C VAL A 88 17.02 -5.61 0.35
N ASP A 89 18.27 -6.00 0.67
CA ASP A 89 18.56 -7.09 1.63
C ASP A 89 18.08 -6.73 3.06
N GLN A 90 18.28 -5.50 3.47
CA GLN A 90 17.79 -5.04 4.77
C GLN A 90 16.26 -5.00 4.79
N HIS A 91 15.63 -4.53 3.72
CA HIS A 91 14.18 -4.56 3.57
C HIS A 91 13.65 -6.00 3.66
N GLU A 92 14.25 -6.95 2.92
CA GLU A 92 13.87 -8.36 2.97
C GLU A 92 13.92 -8.91 4.40
N LYS A 93 15.03 -8.67 5.10
CA LYS A 93 15.22 -9.15 6.48
C LYS A 93 14.13 -8.63 7.41
N GLU A 94 13.90 -7.32 7.41
CA GLU A 94 13.00 -6.67 8.35
C GLU A 94 11.53 -6.96 8.04
N TRP A 95 11.14 -7.00 6.77
CA TRP A 95 9.78 -7.39 6.39
C TRP A 95 9.51 -8.88 6.57
N ASN A 96 10.54 -9.72 6.52
CA ASN A 96 10.38 -11.12 6.90
C ASN A 96 9.95 -11.26 8.37
N GLU A 97 10.56 -10.49 9.28
CA GLU A 97 10.16 -10.48 10.70
C GLU A 97 8.74 -9.93 10.91
N ILE A 98 8.36 -8.90 10.14
CA ILE A 98 7.02 -8.32 10.22
C ILE A 98 5.97 -9.34 9.71
N PHE A 99 6.18 -9.94 8.55
CA PHE A 99 5.24 -10.90 7.98
C PHE A 99 5.11 -12.16 8.84
N ASP A 100 6.21 -12.65 9.42
CA ASP A 100 6.18 -13.75 10.38
C ASP A 100 5.22 -13.47 11.56
N GLY A 101 5.18 -12.21 12.00
CA GLY A 101 4.34 -11.80 13.14
C GLY A 101 2.89 -11.44 12.82
N ILE A 102 2.47 -11.38 11.52
CA ILE A 102 1.12 -10.91 11.15
C ILE A 102 0.40 -11.77 10.12
N HIS A 103 1.06 -12.74 9.49
CA HIS A 103 0.50 -13.50 8.35
C HIS A 103 -0.74 -14.32 8.69
N ASP A 104 -0.97 -14.63 9.95
CA ASP A 104 -2.16 -15.33 10.45
C ASP A 104 -3.41 -14.42 10.53
N VAL A 105 -3.20 -13.11 10.52
CA VAL A 105 -4.27 -12.10 10.66
C VAL A 105 -4.30 -11.06 9.53
N VAL A 106 -3.34 -11.09 8.60
CA VAL A 106 -3.27 -10.21 7.43
C VAL A 106 -3.15 -11.05 6.16
N ASP A 107 -4.13 -10.95 5.26
CA ASP A 107 -4.19 -11.77 4.05
C ASP A 107 -3.52 -11.13 2.84
N ALA A 108 -3.37 -9.82 2.81
CA ALA A 108 -2.75 -9.11 1.69
C ALA A 108 -1.92 -7.90 2.15
N CYS A 109 -0.85 -7.62 1.41
CA CYS A 109 -0.01 -6.45 1.61
C CYS A 109 0.10 -5.67 0.29
N ALA A 110 -0.35 -4.40 0.30
CA ALA A 110 -0.27 -3.48 -0.83
C ALA A 110 0.81 -2.43 -0.58
N PHE A 111 2.05 -2.72 -0.94
CA PHE A 111 3.16 -1.80 -0.69
C PHE A 111 3.03 -0.49 -1.49
N GLN A 112 3.21 0.65 -0.80
CA GLN A 112 3.28 1.99 -1.39
C GLN A 112 4.67 2.23 -1.98
N ASP A 113 4.73 2.65 -3.24
CA ASP A 113 5.97 2.79 -4.02
C ASP A 113 6.56 4.21 -4.06
N GLY A 114 6.02 5.12 -3.27
CA GLY A 114 6.39 6.54 -3.33
C GLY A 114 7.84 6.87 -2.94
N HIS A 115 8.52 5.99 -2.21
CA HIS A 115 9.87 6.22 -1.71
C HIS A 115 10.94 5.36 -2.38
N ILE A 116 10.63 4.69 -3.50
CA ILE A 116 11.62 3.98 -4.30
C ILE A 116 11.80 4.64 -5.67
N ASP A 117 13.01 4.60 -6.19
CA ASP A 117 13.30 5.07 -7.54
C ASP A 117 12.91 4.01 -8.58
N TYR A 118 12.78 4.46 -9.83
CA TYR A 118 12.34 3.57 -10.92
C TYR A 118 13.34 2.45 -11.23
N ASP A 119 14.63 2.65 -10.96
CA ASP A 119 15.68 1.64 -11.09
C ASP A 119 15.69 0.63 -9.94
N GLU A 120 14.99 0.92 -8.83
CA GLU A 120 14.86 0.03 -7.68
C GLU A 120 13.58 -0.84 -7.73
N LEU A 121 12.58 -0.50 -8.57
CA LEU A 121 11.27 -1.13 -8.58
C LEU A 121 11.34 -2.66 -8.67
N ASP A 122 12.07 -3.18 -9.66
CA ASP A 122 12.14 -4.63 -9.90
C ASP A 122 12.75 -5.38 -8.71
N ALA A 123 13.76 -4.81 -8.06
CA ALA A 123 14.43 -5.43 -6.93
C ALA A 123 13.52 -5.51 -5.69
N PHE A 124 12.94 -4.39 -5.28
CA PHE A 124 12.02 -4.36 -4.13
C PHE A 124 10.76 -5.19 -4.39
N PHE A 125 10.17 -5.09 -5.58
CA PHE A 125 8.96 -5.81 -5.90
C PHE A 125 9.18 -7.33 -5.94
N THR A 126 10.31 -7.78 -6.46
CA THR A 126 10.67 -9.21 -6.42
C THR A 126 10.78 -9.72 -4.99
N VAL A 127 11.41 -8.95 -4.10
CA VAL A 127 11.54 -9.32 -2.69
C VAL A 127 10.18 -9.32 -1.98
N ASN A 128 9.35 -8.32 -2.21
CA ASN A 128 8.01 -8.27 -1.62
C ASN A 128 7.15 -9.47 -2.02
N LYS A 129 7.17 -9.83 -3.31
CA LYS A 129 6.43 -11.01 -3.80
C LYS A 129 6.96 -12.31 -3.19
N LYS A 130 8.28 -12.47 -3.14
CA LYS A 130 8.93 -13.62 -2.50
C LYS A 130 8.52 -13.77 -1.03
N LEU A 131 8.47 -12.66 -0.29
CA LEU A 131 8.05 -12.67 1.11
C LEU A 131 6.56 -13.01 1.25
N ALA A 132 5.70 -12.37 0.47
CA ALA A 132 4.27 -12.65 0.49
C ALA A 132 3.98 -14.11 0.19
N ASP A 133 4.61 -14.68 -0.84
CA ASP A 133 4.47 -16.10 -1.19
C ASP A 133 4.95 -17.03 -0.07
N ARG A 134 6.04 -16.68 0.63
CA ARG A 134 6.54 -17.46 1.76
C ARG A 134 5.53 -17.62 2.87
N TYR A 135 4.75 -16.57 3.13
CA TYR A 135 3.77 -16.50 4.20
C TYR A 135 2.32 -16.73 3.74
N GLY A 136 2.11 -17.09 2.47
CA GLY A 136 0.77 -17.34 1.92
C GLY A 136 -0.11 -16.09 1.80
N MET A 137 0.50 -14.91 1.78
CA MET A 137 -0.20 -13.63 1.64
C MET A 137 -0.29 -13.22 0.17
N GLN A 138 -1.32 -12.46 -0.18
CA GLN A 138 -1.38 -11.79 -1.48
C GLN A 138 -0.44 -10.56 -1.49
N CYS A 139 0.27 -10.37 -2.59
CA CYS A 139 1.15 -9.23 -2.80
C CYS A 139 0.51 -8.27 -3.81
N TRP A 140 0.16 -7.07 -3.36
CA TRP A 140 -0.37 -6.02 -4.21
C TRP A 140 0.60 -4.84 -4.26
N THR A 141 0.50 -4.02 -5.31
CA THR A 141 1.14 -2.70 -5.29
C THR A 141 0.09 -1.62 -5.02
N ASN A 142 0.43 -0.63 -4.19
CA ASN A 142 -0.27 0.64 -4.12
C ASN A 142 0.55 1.65 -4.91
N ALA A 143 0.27 1.70 -6.24
CA ALA A 143 0.98 2.57 -7.17
C ALA A 143 0.50 4.01 -6.99
N GLU A 144 1.37 4.89 -6.49
CA GLU A 144 1.03 6.31 -6.40
C GLU A 144 0.80 6.89 -7.79
N SER A 145 -0.38 7.46 -8.03
CA SER A 145 -0.75 8.15 -9.27
C SER A 145 -0.37 9.64 -9.27
N PHE A 146 0.54 10.03 -8.39
CA PHE A 146 1.09 11.38 -8.30
C PHE A 146 2.62 11.36 -8.23
N ASP A 147 3.21 12.50 -8.59
CA ASP A 147 4.63 12.79 -8.36
C ASP A 147 4.80 13.71 -7.15
N ARG A 148 5.90 13.52 -6.41
CA ARG A 148 6.31 14.40 -5.32
C ARG A 148 7.19 15.53 -5.88
N ASP A 149 6.55 16.56 -6.45
CA ASP A 149 7.24 17.70 -7.06
C ASP A 149 7.34 18.86 -6.05
N MET A 150 8.27 18.72 -5.14
CA MET A 150 8.47 19.71 -4.08
C MET A 150 9.23 20.95 -4.61
N PRO A 151 8.85 22.19 -4.23
CA PRO A 151 7.84 22.56 -3.21
C PRO A 151 6.41 22.71 -3.75
N ILE A 152 6.13 22.35 -5.01
CA ILE A 152 4.81 22.49 -5.64
C ILE A 152 3.79 21.52 -5.04
N ASN A 153 4.25 20.50 -4.36
CA ASN A 153 3.49 19.39 -3.78
C ASN A 153 3.19 18.25 -4.76
N PHE A 154 2.03 17.64 -4.65
CA PHE A 154 1.69 16.44 -5.39
C PHE A 154 0.90 16.79 -6.65
N LEU A 155 1.39 16.35 -7.80
CA LEU A 155 0.75 16.52 -9.09
C LEU A 155 0.47 15.16 -9.72
N PRO A 156 -0.57 15.04 -10.56
CA PRO A 156 -0.80 13.81 -11.33
C PRO A 156 0.47 13.35 -12.04
N ILE A 157 0.81 12.07 -11.89
CA ILE A 157 2.01 11.48 -12.47
C ILE A 157 1.90 11.41 -14.01
N LYS A 158 3.01 11.47 -14.71
CA LYS A 158 3.04 11.14 -16.14
C LYS A 158 2.72 9.66 -16.34
N PHE A 159 1.89 9.34 -17.36
CA PHE A 159 1.48 7.97 -17.62
C PHE A 159 2.67 7.00 -17.78
N ASP A 160 3.75 7.39 -18.46
CA ASP A 160 4.92 6.52 -18.61
C ASP A 160 5.55 6.10 -17.28
N LYS A 161 5.53 6.98 -16.29
CA LYS A 161 5.99 6.67 -14.93
C LYS A 161 5.06 5.68 -14.23
N LEU A 162 3.73 5.90 -14.32
CA LEU A 162 2.75 4.96 -13.76
C LEU A 162 2.86 3.59 -14.44
N ARG A 163 3.01 3.58 -15.79
CA ARG A 163 3.22 2.36 -16.56
C ARG A 163 4.44 1.57 -16.09
N MET A 164 5.58 2.24 -15.86
CA MET A 164 6.79 1.58 -15.32
C MET A 164 6.52 0.86 -14.00
N LYS A 165 5.78 1.49 -13.08
CA LYS A 165 5.39 0.89 -11.81
C LYS A 165 4.50 -0.34 -12.00
N LEU A 166 3.45 -0.22 -12.82
CA LEU A 166 2.52 -1.32 -13.10
C LEU A 166 3.18 -2.49 -13.83
N GLU A 167 4.08 -2.20 -14.79
CA GLU A 167 4.84 -3.23 -15.49
C GLU A 167 5.85 -3.93 -14.57
N ALA A 168 6.51 -3.22 -13.66
CA ALA A 168 7.39 -3.81 -12.66
C ALA A 168 6.61 -4.75 -11.71
N ALA A 169 5.45 -4.32 -11.23
CA ALA A 169 4.59 -5.15 -10.41
C ALA A 169 4.14 -6.43 -11.16
N LYS A 170 3.78 -6.29 -12.44
CA LYS A 170 3.44 -7.42 -13.30
C LYS A 170 4.61 -8.38 -13.50
N ARG A 171 5.83 -7.86 -13.74
CA ARG A 171 7.04 -8.71 -13.87
C ARG A 171 7.36 -9.47 -12.60
N ALA A 172 7.17 -8.83 -11.45
CA ALA A 172 7.37 -9.47 -10.14
C ALA A 172 6.26 -10.48 -9.79
N GLY A 173 5.17 -10.54 -10.56
CA GLY A 173 4.06 -11.48 -10.33
C GLY A 173 3.08 -11.04 -9.25
N TYR A 174 2.90 -9.74 -9.04
CA TYR A 174 1.93 -9.22 -8.09
C TYR A 174 0.50 -9.62 -8.45
N ASP A 175 -0.30 -9.90 -7.43
CA ASP A 175 -1.68 -10.39 -7.60
C ASP A 175 -2.65 -9.28 -8.04
N LYS A 176 -2.42 -8.05 -7.56
CA LYS A 176 -3.24 -6.87 -7.89
C LYS A 176 -2.43 -5.58 -7.86
N ALA A 177 -2.98 -4.57 -8.53
CA ALA A 177 -2.55 -3.18 -8.39
C ALA A 177 -3.75 -2.34 -7.92
N ILE A 178 -3.53 -1.54 -6.88
CA ILE A 178 -4.41 -0.45 -6.46
C ILE A 178 -3.67 0.86 -6.64
N THR A 179 -4.34 1.98 -6.60
CA THR A 179 -3.70 3.29 -6.71
C THR A 179 -4.20 4.25 -5.64
N PHE A 180 -3.32 5.04 -5.13
CA PHE A 180 -3.63 6.25 -4.38
C PHE A 180 -3.29 7.45 -5.26
N GLU A 181 -4.24 8.21 -5.78
CA GLU A 181 -5.63 7.85 -5.68
C GLU A 181 -6.36 8.42 -6.91
N PHE A 182 -7.48 7.86 -7.24
CA PHE A 182 -8.17 8.14 -8.48
C PHE A 182 -8.77 9.56 -8.53
N SER A 183 -9.46 9.98 -7.47
CA SER A 183 -10.30 11.19 -7.51
C SER A 183 -9.52 12.46 -7.78
N HIS A 184 -8.34 12.64 -7.17
CA HIS A 184 -7.52 13.85 -7.37
C HIS A 184 -6.55 13.71 -8.54
N PHE A 185 -5.90 12.55 -8.68
CA PHE A 185 -4.73 12.44 -9.56
C PHE A 185 -5.02 11.74 -10.89
N MET A 186 -6.17 11.08 -11.03
CA MET A 186 -6.47 10.29 -12.23
C MET A 186 -7.88 10.51 -12.78
N SER A 187 -8.79 11.14 -12.05
CA SER A 187 -10.14 11.40 -12.52
C SER A 187 -10.19 12.50 -13.58
N PRO A 188 -10.93 12.32 -14.68
CA PRO A 188 -11.18 13.41 -15.65
C PRO A 188 -11.97 14.58 -15.06
N GLN A 189 -12.56 14.41 -13.88
CA GLN A 189 -13.31 15.44 -13.15
C GLN A 189 -12.48 16.09 -12.03
N SER A 190 -11.20 15.76 -11.94
CA SER A 190 -10.27 16.36 -10.98
C SER A 190 -10.07 17.85 -11.25
N ALA A 191 -9.73 18.60 -10.19
CA ALA A 191 -9.24 19.98 -10.30
C ALA A 191 -7.89 20.08 -11.04
N TYR A 192 -7.13 18.98 -11.14
CA TYR A 192 -5.89 18.92 -11.90
C TYR A 192 -6.16 18.51 -13.35
N LEU A 193 -5.91 19.40 -14.30
CA LEU A 193 -6.07 19.09 -15.73
C LEU A 193 -5.26 17.88 -16.19
N GLN A 194 -4.08 17.66 -15.60
CA GLN A 194 -3.22 16.52 -15.89
C GLN A 194 -3.86 15.17 -15.54
N ALA A 195 -4.79 15.15 -14.58
CA ALA A 195 -5.47 13.92 -14.17
C ALA A 195 -6.32 13.33 -15.31
N GLY A 196 -7.02 14.17 -16.06
CA GLY A 196 -7.76 13.74 -17.25
C GLY A 196 -6.85 13.14 -18.32
N HIS A 197 -5.70 13.75 -18.58
CA HIS A 197 -4.71 13.18 -19.51
C HIS A 197 -4.17 11.84 -19.03
N LEU A 198 -3.87 11.70 -17.73
CA LEU A 198 -3.45 10.42 -17.15
C LEU A 198 -4.51 9.34 -17.34
N TYR A 199 -5.78 9.68 -17.10
CA TYR A 199 -6.93 8.78 -17.29
C TYR A 199 -7.05 8.30 -18.74
N ASP A 200 -6.98 9.22 -19.70
CA ASP A 200 -7.10 8.89 -21.11
C ASP A 200 -5.97 7.97 -21.57
N ARG A 201 -4.73 8.28 -21.20
CA ARG A 201 -3.56 7.44 -21.52
C ARG A 201 -3.64 6.05 -20.88
N TYR A 202 -4.16 5.98 -19.65
CA TYR A 202 -4.40 4.70 -18.97
C TYR A 202 -5.44 3.85 -19.72
N LYS A 203 -6.55 4.45 -20.12
CA LYS A 203 -7.59 3.77 -20.92
C LYS A 203 -7.05 3.26 -22.26
N GLU A 204 -6.33 4.10 -22.98
CA GLU A 204 -5.72 3.72 -24.26
C GLU A 204 -4.79 2.49 -24.10
N TYR A 205 -3.93 2.52 -23.10
CA TYR A 205 -2.96 1.44 -22.87
C TYR A 205 -3.64 0.11 -22.52
N PHE A 206 -4.71 0.13 -21.75
CA PHE A 206 -5.46 -1.07 -21.37
C PHE A 206 -6.60 -1.42 -22.33
N GLY A 207 -6.77 -0.70 -23.43
CA GLY A 207 -7.83 -0.94 -24.41
C GLY A 207 -9.25 -0.75 -23.84
N MET A 208 -9.40 0.09 -22.84
CA MET A 208 -10.70 0.39 -22.21
C MET A 208 -11.47 1.42 -23.06
N LYS A 209 -12.76 1.16 -23.24
CA LYS A 209 -13.68 2.07 -23.96
C LYS A 209 -14.23 3.16 -23.05
#